data_ef97a78570422fa487ae77ddb900f15f
#
_entry.id   ef97a78570422fa487ae77ddb900f15f
#
_cell.length_a   1.000
_cell.length_b   1.000
_cell.length_c   1.000
_cell.angle_alpha   90.00
_cell.angle_beta   90.00
_cell.angle_gamma   90.00
#
_symmetry.space_group_name_H-M   'P 1'
#
loop_
_entity.id
_entity.type
_entity.pdbx_description
1 polymer ?
#
loop_
_entity_poly.entity_id
_entity_poly.type
_entity_poly.pdbx_seq_one_letter_code
_entity_poly.pdbx_strand_id
1 'polypeptide(L)'
;MKHASISVFVPHLACPNDCVFCNQKRIAGTEKPIADIDGFLAAACEDLSDRFDEVDIAFFGGSFTGIEEPEMCRYLSAAARAREKYKKITGIRLSTRPDYISEHILDVLEEYRVTTVELGVQSMNDAVLAASRRGHTARDTEKAVELIKKRAFSLVLQFM
;
A
#
# COMPACT_ATOMS: atom_id res chain seq x y z
N MET A 1 24.92 0.22 -1.20
CA MET A 1 23.76 -0.41 -0.53
C MET A 1 22.75 -0.75 -1.62
N LYS A 2 22.41 -2.02 -1.79
CA LYS A 2 21.44 -2.49 -2.79
C LYS A 2 20.10 -2.70 -2.10
N HIS A 3 19.05 -2.07 -2.62
CA HIS A 3 17.69 -2.15 -2.11
C HIS A 3 16.79 -2.93 -3.08
N ALA A 4 15.82 -3.68 -2.53
CA ALA A 4 14.76 -4.35 -3.28
C ALA A 4 13.41 -4.20 -2.59
N SER A 5 12.34 -4.48 -3.34
CA SER A 5 10.99 -4.57 -2.77
C SER A 5 10.37 -5.92 -3.14
N ILE A 6 9.81 -6.61 -2.14
CA ILE A 6 8.92 -7.74 -2.36
C ILE A 6 7.55 -7.17 -2.66
N SER A 7 7.14 -7.23 -3.91
CA SER A 7 5.84 -6.72 -4.35
C SER A 7 4.74 -7.73 -4.05
N VAL A 8 3.83 -7.37 -3.16
CA VAL A 8 2.62 -8.12 -2.85
C VAL A 8 1.45 -7.43 -3.55
N PHE A 9 0.93 -8.09 -4.58
CA PHE A 9 -0.21 -7.56 -5.31
C PHE A 9 -1.50 -7.90 -4.57
N VAL A 10 -2.21 -6.87 -4.11
CA VAL A 10 -3.50 -7.01 -3.44
C VAL A 10 -4.61 -6.87 -4.48
N PRO A 11 -5.50 -7.87 -4.60
CA PRO A 11 -6.59 -7.83 -5.58
C PRO A 11 -7.48 -6.60 -5.44
N HIS A 12 -8.01 -6.18 -6.56
CA HIS A 12 -8.68 -4.94 -6.86
C HIS A 12 -10.02 -4.67 -6.11
N LEU A 13 -10.36 -5.40 -5.09
CA LEU A 13 -11.67 -5.31 -4.41
C LEU A 13 -11.97 -3.94 -3.76
N ALA A 14 -10.98 -3.06 -3.63
CA ALA A 14 -11.08 -1.81 -2.89
C ALA A 14 -11.06 -0.51 -3.73
N CYS A 15 -11.08 -0.59 -5.06
CA CYS A 15 -11.17 0.61 -5.89
C CYS A 15 -12.59 0.81 -6.42
N PRO A 16 -13.40 1.72 -5.84
CA PRO A 16 -14.79 1.92 -6.25
C PRO A 16 -14.92 2.65 -7.59
N ASN A 17 -13.83 3.24 -8.09
CA ASN A 17 -13.83 4.11 -9.26
C ASN A 17 -13.06 3.51 -10.44
N ASP A 18 -13.61 3.62 -11.64
CA ASP A 18 -12.92 3.34 -12.90
C ASP A 18 -12.21 4.61 -13.38
N CYS A 19 -11.02 4.88 -12.82
CA CYS A 19 -10.21 6.00 -13.26
C CYS A 19 -9.82 5.83 -14.75
N VAL A 20 -9.92 6.90 -15.55
CA VAL A 20 -9.69 6.85 -17.01
C VAL A 20 -8.26 6.40 -17.39
N PHE A 21 -7.30 6.55 -16.50
CA PHE A 21 -5.90 6.17 -16.70
C PHE A 21 -5.55 4.78 -16.12
N CYS A 22 -6.49 4.11 -15.45
CA CYS A 22 -6.22 2.86 -14.73
C CYS A 22 -7.29 1.82 -15.06
N ASN A 23 -6.89 0.78 -15.78
CA ASN A 23 -7.76 -0.36 -16.05
C ASN A 23 -7.39 -1.52 -15.11
N GLN A 24 -7.80 -1.41 -13.86
CA GLN A 24 -7.52 -2.42 -12.84
C GLN A 24 -8.09 -3.80 -13.20
N LYS A 25 -9.27 -3.85 -13.82
CA LYS A 25 -9.87 -5.13 -14.28
C LYS A 25 -8.96 -5.87 -15.26
N ARG A 26 -8.21 -5.11 -16.08
CA ARG A 26 -7.26 -5.67 -17.05
C ARG A 26 -5.88 -5.93 -16.43
N ILE A 27 -5.44 -5.08 -15.49
CA ILE A 27 -4.13 -5.16 -14.83
C ILE A 27 -4.14 -6.25 -13.76
N ALA A 28 -5.17 -6.26 -12.92
CA ALA A 28 -5.31 -7.23 -11.83
C ALA A 28 -5.76 -8.62 -12.32
N GLY A 29 -6.38 -8.70 -13.52
CA GLY A 29 -6.96 -9.94 -14.01
C GLY A 29 -8.00 -10.50 -13.04
N THR A 30 -8.08 -11.82 -12.97
CA THR A 30 -8.89 -12.57 -12.00
C THR A 30 -8.07 -13.06 -10.81
N GLU A 31 -6.98 -12.37 -10.49
CA GLU A 31 -6.09 -12.81 -9.40
C GLU A 31 -6.86 -12.83 -8.08
N LYS A 32 -6.90 -14.03 -7.51
CA LYS A 32 -7.46 -14.26 -6.19
C LYS A 32 -6.49 -13.71 -5.13
N PRO A 33 -7.00 -13.34 -3.94
CA PRO A 33 -6.13 -13.07 -2.80
C PRO A 33 -5.10 -14.17 -2.61
N ILE A 34 -3.88 -13.80 -2.21
CA ILE A 34 -2.84 -14.79 -1.92
C ILE A 34 -3.28 -15.58 -0.69
N ALA A 35 -3.58 -16.87 -0.89
CA ALA A 35 -4.11 -17.74 0.17
C ALA A 35 -3.06 -17.96 1.26
N ASP A 36 -1.81 -18.26 0.88
CA ASP A 36 -0.68 -18.45 1.79
C ASP A 36 0.31 -17.28 1.64
N ILE A 37 0.00 -16.15 2.27
CA ILE A 37 0.87 -14.97 2.25
C ILE A 37 2.16 -15.21 3.05
N ASP A 38 2.14 -15.98 4.11
CA ASP A 38 3.33 -16.30 4.90
C ASP A 38 4.33 -17.13 4.09
N GLY A 39 3.87 -18.18 3.40
CA GLY A 39 4.71 -18.98 2.50
C GLY A 39 5.26 -18.17 1.32
N PHE A 40 4.44 -17.30 0.72
CA PHE A 40 4.88 -16.39 -0.33
C PHE A 40 5.99 -15.47 0.14
N LEU A 41 5.83 -14.79 1.28
CA LEU A 41 6.84 -13.89 1.83
C LEU A 41 8.12 -14.63 2.25
N ALA A 42 7.99 -15.82 2.83
CA ALA A 42 9.14 -16.64 3.20
C ALA A 42 10.00 -17.00 1.97
N ALA A 43 9.38 -17.51 0.91
CA ALA A 43 10.07 -17.85 -0.33
C ALA A 43 10.76 -16.63 -0.98
N ALA A 44 10.06 -15.48 -1.04
CA ALA A 44 10.61 -14.25 -1.57
C ALA A 44 11.78 -13.71 -0.74
N CYS A 45 11.69 -13.78 0.60
CA CYS A 45 12.78 -13.37 1.48
C CYS A 45 14.03 -14.25 1.32
N GLU A 46 13.86 -15.55 1.15
CA GLU A 46 14.96 -16.49 0.92
C GLU A 46 15.66 -16.21 -0.42
N ASP A 47 14.91 -15.98 -1.50
CA ASP A 47 15.46 -15.65 -2.82
C ASP A 47 16.27 -14.34 -2.83
N LEU A 48 15.85 -13.34 -2.04
CA LEU A 48 16.47 -12.01 -2.01
C LEU A 48 17.59 -11.88 -0.97
N SER A 49 17.72 -12.82 -0.02
CA SER A 49 18.56 -12.69 1.17
C SER A 49 20.02 -12.41 0.90
N ASP A 50 20.59 -12.99 -0.18
CA ASP A 50 22.01 -12.86 -0.50
C ASP A 50 22.30 -11.81 -1.58
N ARG A 51 21.25 -11.20 -2.16
CA ARG A 51 21.38 -10.31 -3.32
C ARG A 51 21.28 -8.83 -2.95
N PHE A 52 20.61 -8.52 -1.83
CA PHE A 52 20.28 -7.15 -1.42
C PHE A 52 20.63 -6.90 0.06
N ASP A 53 20.95 -5.65 0.35
CA ASP A 53 21.32 -5.21 1.71
C ASP A 53 20.07 -4.88 2.52
N GLU A 54 19.07 -4.27 1.87
CA GLU A 54 17.79 -3.87 2.45
C GLU A 54 16.63 -4.30 1.55
N VAL A 55 15.54 -4.73 2.15
CA VAL A 55 14.34 -5.17 1.44
C VAL A 55 13.09 -4.58 2.11
N ASP A 56 12.17 -4.04 1.32
CA ASP A 56 10.83 -3.66 1.77
C ASP A 56 9.80 -4.69 1.33
N ILE A 57 8.78 -4.92 2.16
CA ILE A 57 7.54 -5.55 1.71
C ILE A 57 6.60 -4.43 1.25
N ALA A 58 6.15 -4.50 0.00
CA ALA A 58 5.38 -3.45 -0.65
C ALA A 58 4.02 -3.97 -1.13
N PHE A 59 2.94 -3.44 -0.56
CA PHE A 59 1.58 -3.77 -0.95
C PHE A 59 1.10 -2.82 -2.06
N PHE A 60 0.87 -3.38 -3.23
CA PHE A 60 0.42 -2.67 -4.43
C PHE A 60 -0.91 -3.22 -4.97
N GLY A 61 -1.45 -2.57 -5.98
CA GLY A 61 -2.67 -2.96 -6.68
C GLY A 61 -3.76 -1.91 -6.53
N GLY A 62 -4.86 -2.27 -5.89
CA GLY A 62 -5.92 -1.33 -5.54
C GLY A 62 -5.53 -0.44 -4.35
N SER A 63 -6.52 0.20 -3.72
CA SER A 63 -6.28 0.93 -2.47
C SER A 63 -6.14 -0.04 -1.31
N PHE A 64 -4.94 -0.21 -0.78
CA PHE A 64 -4.69 -1.21 0.27
C PHE A 64 -5.56 -0.99 1.51
N THR A 65 -5.70 0.26 1.97
CA THR A 65 -6.52 0.59 3.15
C THR A 65 -8.04 0.63 2.87
N GLY A 66 -8.45 0.31 1.65
CA GLY A 66 -9.86 0.22 1.27
C GLY A 66 -10.37 -1.23 1.19
N ILE A 67 -9.52 -2.24 1.41
CA ILE A 67 -9.97 -3.63 1.54
C ILE A 67 -10.61 -3.85 2.91
N GLU A 68 -11.33 -4.96 3.07
CA GLU A 68 -11.90 -5.32 4.36
C GLU A 68 -10.82 -5.42 5.45
N GLU A 69 -11.06 -4.83 6.62
CA GLU A 69 -10.06 -4.71 7.68
C GLU A 69 -9.47 -6.06 8.13
N PRO A 70 -10.25 -7.16 8.27
CA PRO A 70 -9.67 -8.48 8.61
C PRO A 70 -8.66 -8.95 7.57
N GLU A 71 -8.91 -8.68 6.29
CA GLU A 71 -7.99 -9.05 5.20
C GLU A 71 -6.75 -8.15 5.20
N MET A 72 -6.92 -6.86 5.43
CA MET A 72 -5.81 -5.91 5.59
C MET A 72 -4.89 -6.36 6.75
N CYS A 73 -5.47 -6.66 7.91
CA CYS A 73 -4.73 -7.14 9.08
C CYS A 73 -4.02 -8.47 8.81
N ARG A 74 -4.62 -9.37 8.01
CA ARG A 74 -3.99 -10.63 7.60
C ARG A 74 -2.69 -10.39 6.82
N TYR A 75 -2.70 -9.49 5.85
CA TYR A 75 -1.51 -9.11 5.08
C TYR A 75 -0.46 -8.40 5.94
N LEU A 76 -0.88 -7.44 6.76
CA LEU A 76 0.01 -6.68 7.62
C LEU A 76 0.67 -7.56 8.69
N SER A 77 -0.07 -8.49 9.31
CA SER A 77 0.50 -9.40 10.30
C SER A 77 1.51 -10.37 9.68
N ALA A 78 1.29 -10.85 8.46
CA ALA A 78 2.27 -11.67 7.74
C ALA A 78 3.56 -10.87 7.45
N ALA A 79 3.42 -9.62 7.00
CA ALA A 79 4.57 -8.74 6.77
C ALA A 79 5.34 -8.42 8.07
N ALA A 80 4.63 -8.18 9.17
CA ALA A 80 5.26 -7.95 10.48
C ALA A 80 6.05 -9.18 10.95
N ARG A 81 5.49 -10.39 10.83
CA ARG A 81 6.19 -11.66 11.14
C ARG A 81 7.42 -11.84 10.25
N ALA A 82 7.30 -11.59 8.95
CA ALA A 82 8.44 -11.68 8.04
C ALA A 82 9.56 -10.71 8.44
N ARG A 83 9.23 -9.47 8.79
CA ARG A 83 10.18 -8.46 9.26
C ARG A 83 10.88 -8.85 10.57
N GLU A 84 10.19 -9.52 11.48
CA GLU A 84 10.80 -10.04 12.71
C GLU A 84 11.77 -11.19 12.43
N LYS A 85 11.41 -12.06 11.51
CA LYS A 85 12.20 -13.25 11.15
C LYS A 85 13.42 -12.91 10.29
N TYR A 86 13.25 -12.03 9.30
CA TYR A 86 14.30 -11.72 8.30
C TYR A 86 14.85 -10.32 8.52
N LYS A 87 16.06 -10.22 9.06
CA LYS A 87 16.71 -8.95 9.46
C LYS A 87 16.93 -7.94 8.34
N LYS A 88 16.93 -8.40 7.09
CA LYS A 88 17.05 -7.53 5.91
C LYS A 88 15.74 -6.86 5.52
N ILE A 89 14.61 -7.28 6.06
CA ILE A 89 13.34 -6.58 5.88
C ILE A 89 13.33 -5.33 6.76
N THR A 90 13.59 -4.19 6.14
CA THR A 90 13.72 -2.90 6.83
C THR A 90 12.43 -2.11 6.87
N GLY A 91 11.53 -2.33 5.90
CA GLY A 91 10.30 -1.58 5.77
C GLY A 91 9.09 -2.40 5.35
N ILE A 92 7.92 -1.86 5.70
CA ILE A 92 6.61 -2.25 5.16
C ILE A 92 6.00 -0.99 4.56
N ARG A 93 5.68 -1.04 3.28
CA ARG A 93 5.09 0.08 2.55
C ARG A 93 3.80 -0.32 1.85
N LEU A 94 2.93 0.62 1.65
CA LEU A 94 1.66 0.39 0.98
C LEU A 94 1.22 1.59 0.16
N SER A 95 0.47 1.31 -0.92
CA SER A 95 -0.14 2.34 -1.74
C SER A 95 -1.65 2.40 -1.51
N THR A 96 -2.17 3.61 -1.33
CA THR A 96 -3.58 3.82 -1.08
C THR A 96 -4.08 5.17 -1.61
N ARG A 97 -5.38 5.40 -1.48
CA ARG A 97 -6.06 6.65 -1.85
C ARG A 97 -6.12 7.59 -0.66
N PRO A 98 -6.11 8.92 -0.88
CA PRO A 98 -6.24 9.90 0.21
C PRO A 98 -7.53 9.74 1.02
N ASP A 99 -8.66 9.49 0.36
CA ASP A 99 -9.98 9.36 0.98
C ASP A 99 -10.18 8.07 1.81
N TYR A 100 -9.18 7.18 1.82
CA TYR A 100 -9.15 5.97 2.65
C TYR A 100 -8.17 6.06 3.83
N ILE A 101 -7.76 7.27 4.18
CA ILE A 101 -6.94 7.55 5.38
C ILE A 101 -7.84 8.12 6.47
N SER A 102 -7.78 7.51 7.64
CA SER A 102 -8.42 7.96 8.88
C SER A 102 -7.52 7.71 10.07
N GLU A 103 -7.82 8.31 11.23
CA GLU A 103 -7.07 8.05 12.47
C GLU A 103 -7.05 6.55 12.80
N HIS A 104 -8.20 5.87 12.71
CA HIS A 104 -8.31 4.43 12.96
C HIS A 104 -7.40 3.62 12.02
N ILE A 105 -7.41 3.92 10.73
CA ILE A 105 -6.54 3.22 9.77
C ILE A 105 -5.07 3.45 10.12
N LEU A 106 -4.69 4.67 10.48
CA LEU A 106 -3.32 4.95 10.86
C LEU A 106 -2.92 4.25 12.16
N ASP A 107 -3.83 4.09 13.13
CA ASP A 107 -3.58 3.30 14.35
C ASP A 107 -3.28 1.84 14.00
N VAL A 108 -4.06 1.23 13.10
CA VAL A 108 -3.81 -0.12 12.61
C VAL A 108 -2.45 -0.22 11.90
N LEU A 109 -2.12 0.74 11.03
CA LEU A 109 -0.83 0.73 10.33
C LEU A 109 0.37 0.85 11.29
N GLU A 110 0.23 1.64 12.36
CA GLU A 110 1.26 1.76 13.41
C GLU A 110 1.42 0.46 14.20
N GLU A 111 0.32 -0.20 14.57
CA GLU A 111 0.33 -1.48 15.28
C GLU A 111 1.17 -2.53 14.53
N TYR A 112 1.02 -2.59 13.21
CA TYR A 112 1.79 -3.50 12.36
C TYR A 112 3.14 -2.93 11.88
N ARG A 113 3.57 -1.79 12.43
CA ARG A 113 4.87 -1.15 12.16
C ARG A 113 5.10 -0.85 10.67
N VAL A 114 4.06 -0.41 9.97
CA VAL A 114 4.20 0.15 8.62
C VAL A 114 5.16 1.32 8.66
N THR A 115 6.05 1.42 7.68
CA THR A 115 7.07 2.47 7.63
C THR A 115 6.73 3.57 6.63
N THR A 116 6.04 3.21 5.54
CA THR A 116 5.81 4.14 4.43
C THR A 116 4.39 4.03 3.90
N VAL A 117 3.73 5.17 3.78
CA VAL A 117 2.43 5.32 3.14
C VAL A 117 2.59 6.10 1.84
N GLU A 118 2.15 5.50 0.73
CA GLU A 118 2.14 6.13 -0.59
C GLU A 118 0.71 6.54 -0.95
N LEU A 119 0.50 7.84 -1.12
CA LEU A 119 -0.80 8.38 -1.52
C LEU A 119 -0.87 8.57 -3.03
N GLY A 120 -1.79 7.88 -3.67
CA GLY A 120 -2.15 8.11 -5.06
C GLY A 120 -2.95 9.40 -5.22
N VAL A 121 -2.30 10.54 -5.12
CA VAL A 121 -2.90 11.88 -5.22
C VAL A 121 -3.40 12.18 -6.62
N GLN A 122 -2.58 11.91 -7.61
CA GLN A 122 -2.75 12.10 -9.05
C GLN A 122 -2.80 13.57 -9.47
N SER A 123 -3.56 14.44 -8.81
CA SER A 123 -3.63 15.87 -9.05
C SER A 123 -4.13 16.62 -7.80
N MET A 124 -3.75 17.89 -7.66
CA MET A 124 -4.34 18.81 -6.69
C MET A 124 -5.37 19.77 -7.34
N ASN A 125 -5.79 19.49 -8.56
CA ASN A 125 -6.84 20.21 -9.26
C ASN A 125 -8.12 19.37 -9.32
N ASP A 126 -9.17 19.82 -8.66
CA ASP A 126 -10.43 19.07 -8.56
C ASP A 126 -11.11 18.86 -9.92
N ALA A 127 -10.94 19.77 -10.89
CA ALA A 127 -11.45 19.58 -12.25
C ALA A 127 -10.73 18.42 -12.96
N VAL A 128 -9.42 18.27 -12.76
CA VAL A 128 -8.63 17.14 -13.29
C VAL A 128 -9.02 15.85 -12.59
N LEU A 129 -9.18 15.86 -11.27
CA LEU A 129 -9.62 14.69 -10.50
C LEU A 129 -11.01 14.22 -10.93
N ALA A 130 -11.96 15.14 -11.15
CA ALA A 130 -13.29 14.84 -11.64
C ALA A 130 -13.25 14.28 -13.07
N ALA A 131 -12.52 14.92 -13.99
CA ALA A 131 -12.38 14.48 -15.38
C ALA A 131 -11.74 13.08 -15.48
N SER A 132 -10.79 12.79 -14.59
CA SER A 132 -10.14 11.47 -14.51
C SER A 132 -10.93 10.42 -13.72
N ARG A 133 -12.11 10.76 -13.22
CA ARG A 133 -12.97 9.89 -12.39
C ARG A 133 -12.26 9.34 -11.15
N ARG A 134 -11.42 10.17 -10.53
CA ARG A 134 -10.60 9.73 -9.39
C ARG A 134 -11.43 9.50 -8.13
N GLY A 135 -12.48 10.27 -7.89
CA GLY A 135 -13.45 10.11 -6.82
C GLY A 135 -13.08 10.73 -5.47
N HIS A 136 -11.85 11.24 -5.30
CA HIS A 136 -11.48 12.09 -4.17
C HIS A 136 -11.15 13.51 -4.64
N THR A 137 -11.03 14.44 -3.69
CA THR A 137 -10.73 15.86 -3.92
C THR A 137 -9.32 16.22 -3.45
N ALA A 138 -8.84 17.40 -3.86
CA ALA A 138 -7.60 17.97 -3.32
C ALA A 138 -7.65 18.11 -1.79
N ARG A 139 -8.82 18.48 -1.23
CA ARG A 139 -9.02 18.60 0.22
C ARG A 139 -8.88 17.25 0.95
N ASP A 140 -9.30 16.14 0.34
CA ASP A 140 -9.08 14.81 0.93
C ASP A 140 -7.59 14.48 1.00
N THR A 141 -6.83 14.88 -0.01
CA THR A 141 -5.36 14.76 0.00
C THR A 141 -4.74 15.59 1.12
N GLU A 142 -5.14 16.85 1.28
CA GLU A 142 -4.64 17.73 2.35
C GLU A 142 -4.87 17.11 3.73
N LYS A 143 -6.09 16.66 3.99
CA LYS A 143 -6.45 15.99 5.26
C LYS A 143 -5.61 14.73 5.50
N ALA A 144 -5.49 13.87 4.51
CA ALA A 144 -4.70 12.64 4.62
C ALA A 144 -3.24 12.96 4.94
N VAL A 145 -2.64 13.94 4.26
CA VAL A 145 -1.27 14.39 4.50
C VAL A 145 -1.11 14.93 5.93
N GLU A 146 -2.07 15.75 6.41
CA GLU A 146 -2.05 16.28 7.78
C GLU A 146 -2.08 15.15 8.82
N LEU A 147 -2.93 14.14 8.63
CA LEU A 147 -3.05 13.00 9.54
C LEU A 147 -1.75 12.17 9.55
N ILE A 148 -1.22 11.83 8.37
CA ILE A 148 -0.02 11.02 8.24
C ILE A 148 1.20 11.74 8.84
N LYS A 149 1.34 13.05 8.60
CA LYS A 149 2.47 13.85 9.11
C LYS A 149 2.49 14.03 10.64
N LYS A 150 1.40 13.76 11.32
CA LYS A 150 1.36 13.72 12.80
C LYS A 150 1.94 12.42 13.35
N ARG A 151 2.26 11.46 12.52
CA ARG A 151 2.73 10.13 12.84
C ARG A 151 4.13 9.89 12.27
N ALA A 152 4.75 8.78 12.65
CA ALA A 152 6.13 8.46 12.27
C ALA A 152 6.25 7.75 10.89
N PHE A 153 5.28 7.94 9.99
CA PHE A 153 5.35 7.37 8.65
C PHE A 153 6.19 8.22 7.70
N SER A 154 6.95 7.56 6.83
CA SER A 154 7.42 8.19 5.60
C SER A 154 6.24 8.34 4.64
N LEU A 155 6.07 9.54 4.07
CA LEU A 155 4.99 9.85 3.14
C LEU A 155 5.52 10.01 1.73
N VAL A 156 4.93 9.29 0.80
CA VAL A 156 5.18 9.43 -0.64
C VAL A 156 3.89 9.92 -1.32
N LEU A 157 4.01 10.93 -2.16
CA LEU A 157 2.89 11.44 -2.96
C LEU A 157 3.12 11.08 -4.43
N GLN A 158 2.16 10.36 -5.02
CA GLN A 158 2.20 9.98 -6.42
C GLN A 158 1.28 10.87 -7.24
N PHE A 159 1.85 11.54 -8.24
CA PHE A 159 1.14 12.40 -9.21
C PHE A 159 1.24 11.80 -10.62
N MET A 160 0.26 12.17 -11.47
CA MET A 160 0.30 11.90 -12.91
C MET A 160 0.95 13.06 -13.63
#